data_f8580bb1336a16bb2ef9e2a0955ed27e
#
_entry.id   f8580bb1336a16bb2ef9e2a0955ed27e
#
_cell.length_a   1.000
_cell.length_b   1.000
_cell.length_c   1.000
_cell.angle_alpha   90.00
_cell.angle_beta   90.00
_cell.angle_gamma   90.00
#
_symmetry.space_group_name_H-M   'P 1'
#
loop_
_entity.id
_entity.type
_entity.pdbx_description
1 polymer ?
#
loop_
_entity_poly.entity_id
_entity_poly.type
_entity_poly.pdbx_seq_one_letter_code
_entity_poly.pdbx_strand_id
1 'polypeptide(L)'
;MRAPEKLIFLPGVGGNPAFWRPVADALPQPAAHVLLGWPWFGAASPADLPATGARDMQDLVAATTVHMDRPCALIAQSMGGVVALLAALERPEWLTHLVLVATSGGVPIDDLHPEDWRPGFLQSNPAFPQWMADVRLDLSARLPSVQAPSLLLWGDADAISPTAVGQRLSGLLPHSQMHVLAGGGHDLAVTHAGAVAAHIAGHLQGAPQRPKA
;
A
#
# COMPACT_ATOMS: atom_id res chain seq x y z
N MET A 1 -19.27 5.33 -10.54
CA MET A 1 -18.21 4.32 -10.45
C MET A 1 -18.79 2.99 -10.04
N ARG A 2 -18.18 1.87 -10.46
CA ARG A 2 -18.57 0.54 -9.97
C ARG A 2 -18.12 0.38 -8.52
N ALA A 3 -18.95 -0.27 -7.68
CA ALA A 3 -18.50 -0.75 -6.38
C ALA A 3 -17.45 -1.87 -6.56
N PRO A 4 -16.47 -1.98 -5.67
CA PRO A 4 -15.52 -3.09 -5.73
C PRO A 4 -16.23 -4.41 -5.37
N GLU A 5 -15.96 -5.44 -6.16
CA GLU A 5 -16.39 -6.82 -5.90
C GLU A 5 -15.31 -7.58 -5.10
N LYS A 6 -14.09 -7.04 -5.08
CA LYS A 6 -12.93 -7.60 -4.39
C LYS A 6 -12.12 -6.50 -3.71
N LEU A 7 -11.69 -6.75 -2.47
CA LEU A 7 -10.73 -5.92 -1.74
C LEU A 7 -9.42 -6.68 -1.63
N ILE A 8 -8.36 -6.13 -2.22
CA ILE A 8 -7.03 -6.74 -2.26
C ILE A 8 -6.13 -5.95 -1.31
N PHE A 9 -5.62 -6.63 -0.29
CA PHE A 9 -4.82 -6.02 0.77
C PHE A 9 -3.34 -6.39 0.59
N LEU A 10 -2.48 -5.37 0.54
CA LEU A 10 -1.04 -5.52 0.33
C LEU A 10 -0.30 -5.05 1.58
N PRO A 11 0.47 -5.95 2.25
CA PRO A 11 1.22 -5.58 3.44
C PRO A 11 2.46 -4.76 3.10
N GLY A 12 3.08 -4.17 4.12
CA GLY A 12 4.38 -3.56 4.02
C GLY A 12 5.51 -4.56 3.78
N VAL A 13 6.73 -4.10 3.95
CA VAL A 13 7.97 -4.83 3.68
C VAL A 13 8.08 -6.18 4.42
N GLY A 14 7.51 -6.30 5.61
CA GLY A 14 7.50 -7.55 6.40
C GLY A 14 6.72 -8.69 5.75
N GLY A 15 5.84 -8.41 4.82
CA GLY A 15 5.14 -9.42 4.01
C GLY A 15 4.07 -10.22 4.73
N ASN A 16 3.73 -9.88 5.97
CA ASN A 16 2.74 -10.62 6.75
C ASN A 16 1.31 -10.47 6.18
N PRO A 17 0.68 -11.53 5.65
CA PRO A 17 -0.68 -11.45 5.13
C PRO A 17 -1.72 -11.12 6.22
N ALA A 18 -1.44 -11.44 7.49
CA ALA A 18 -2.33 -11.16 8.60
C ALA A 18 -2.27 -9.69 9.07
N PHE A 19 -1.34 -8.87 8.55
CA PHE A 19 -1.20 -7.45 8.91
C PHE A 19 -2.53 -6.67 8.77
N TRP A 20 -3.27 -6.95 7.71
CA TRP A 20 -4.51 -6.27 7.41
C TRP A 20 -5.77 -6.88 8.05
N ARG A 21 -5.64 -8.04 8.74
CA ARG A 21 -6.80 -8.73 9.31
C ARG A 21 -7.66 -7.85 10.23
N PRO A 22 -7.09 -7.05 11.17
CA PRO A 22 -7.92 -6.22 12.05
C PRO A 22 -8.79 -5.21 11.29
N VAL A 23 -8.28 -4.65 10.19
CA VAL A 23 -9.03 -3.73 9.34
C VAL A 23 -10.04 -4.50 8.47
N ALA A 24 -9.61 -5.59 7.83
CA ALA A 24 -10.45 -6.39 6.94
C ALA A 24 -11.69 -6.95 7.66
N ASP A 25 -11.51 -7.44 8.89
CA ASP A 25 -12.61 -7.99 9.71
C ASP A 25 -13.59 -6.89 10.18
N ALA A 26 -13.16 -5.63 10.25
CA ALA A 26 -13.99 -4.49 10.63
C ALA A 26 -14.74 -3.83 9.45
N LEU A 27 -14.42 -4.20 8.20
CA LEU A 27 -15.08 -3.62 7.02
C LEU A 27 -16.45 -4.24 6.77
N PRO A 28 -17.51 -3.42 6.61
CA PRO A 28 -18.88 -3.91 6.39
C PRO A 28 -19.18 -4.30 4.93
N GLN A 29 -18.22 -4.14 4.01
CA GLN A 29 -18.42 -4.38 2.58
C GLN A 29 -18.59 -5.87 2.28
N PRO A 30 -19.59 -6.26 1.46
CA PRO A 30 -19.82 -7.66 1.08
C PRO A 30 -18.84 -8.20 0.03
N ALA A 31 -17.82 -7.42 -0.32
CA ALA A 31 -16.80 -7.80 -1.30
C ALA A 31 -15.90 -8.93 -0.78
N ALA A 32 -15.37 -9.75 -1.69
CA ALA A 32 -14.40 -10.78 -1.35
C ALA A 32 -13.06 -10.15 -0.90
N HIS A 33 -12.50 -10.62 0.20
CA HIS A 33 -11.21 -10.15 0.72
C HIS A 33 -10.07 -11.08 0.26
N VAL A 34 -9.00 -10.49 -0.27
CA VAL A 34 -7.75 -11.17 -0.62
C VAL A 34 -6.63 -10.50 0.17
N LEU A 35 -6.08 -11.20 1.15
CA LEU A 35 -4.95 -10.71 1.95
C LEU A 35 -3.67 -11.31 1.37
N LEU A 36 -2.88 -10.49 0.68
CA LEU A 36 -1.61 -10.91 0.10
C LEU A 36 -0.51 -10.97 1.16
N GLY A 37 0.46 -11.84 0.92
CA GLY A 37 1.72 -11.92 1.67
C GLY A 37 2.90 -11.97 0.71
N TRP A 38 4.10 -11.66 1.22
CA TRP A 38 5.29 -11.73 0.40
C TRP A 38 6.06 -13.03 0.65
N PRO A 39 6.79 -13.54 -0.35
CA PRO A 39 7.45 -14.86 -0.28
C PRO A 39 8.45 -15.03 0.88
N TRP A 40 9.02 -13.93 1.38
CA TRP A 40 9.97 -13.96 2.49
C TRP A 40 9.35 -13.96 3.88
N PHE A 41 8.03 -13.77 4.00
CA PHE A 41 7.36 -13.80 5.29
C PHE A 41 7.48 -15.19 5.93
N GLY A 42 8.04 -15.24 7.14
CA GLY A 42 8.25 -16.47 7.88
C GLY A 42 9.48 -17.30 7.48
N ALA A 43 10.23 -16.86 6.45
CA ALA A 43 11.49 -17.49 6.10
C ALA A 43 12.58 -17.13 7.12
N ALA A 44 13.29 -18.15 7.62
CA ALA A 44 14.39 -17.97 8.58
C ALA A 44 15.74 -17.69 7.89
N SER A 45 15.87 -18.10 6.62
CA SER A 45 17.08 -17.90 5.82
C SER A 45 16.75 -17.73 4.33
N PRO A 46 17.67 -17.20 3.51
CA PRO A 46 17.48 -17.15 2.06
C PRO A 46 17.21 -18.51 1.39
N ALA A 47 17.70 -19.59 1.99
CA ALA A 47 17.46 -20.95 1.49
C ALA A 47 16.01 -21.41 1.65
N ASP A 48 15.25 -20.79 2.54
CA ASP A 48 13.83 -21.10 2.79
C ASP A 48 12.90 -20.40 1.78
N LEU A 49 13.45 -19.47 0.98
CA LEU A 49 12.66 -18.78 -0.03
C LEU A 49 12.28 -19.72 -1.18
N PRO A 50 11.02 -19.65 -1.67
CA PRO A 50 10.62 -20.45 -2.82
C PRO A 50 11.52 -20.14 -4.03
N ALA A 51 11.92 -21.17 -4.78
CA ALA A 51 12.68 -20.99 -6.02
C ALA A 51 11.93 -20.12 -7.06
N THR A 52 10.60 -20.07 -6.96
CA THR A 52 9.69 -19.23 -7.75
C THR A 52 9.32 -17.92 -7.03
N GLY A 53 10.02 -17.57 -5.93
CA GLY A 53 9.77 -16.37 -5.16
C GLY A 53 10.06 -15.10 -5.95
N ALA A 54 9.57 -13.96 -5.44
CA ALA A 54 9.76 -12.68 -6.08
C ALA A 54 11.25 -12.33 -6.19
N ARG A 55 11.72 -12.10 -7.41
CA ARG A 55 13.10 -11.74 -7.76
C ARG A 55 13.28 -10.24 -7.93
N ASP A 56 12.18 -9.54 -8.19
CA ASP A 56 12.13 -8.10 -8.35
C ASP A 56 10.71 -7.55 -8.06
N MET A 57 10.57 -6.26 -8.18
CA MET A 57 9.29 -5.56 -7.97
C MET A 57 8.20 -6.03 -8.94
N GLN A 58 8.57 -6.38 -10.18
CA GLN A 58 7.60 -6.81 -11.18
C GLN A 58 6.96 -8.16 -10.84
N ASP A 59 7.68 -9.07 -10.20
CA ASP A 59 7.11 -10.33 -9.71
C ASP A 59 6.02 -10.07 -8.64
N LEU A 60 6.20 -9.06 -7.75
CA LEU A 60 5.17 -8.66 -6.78
C LEU A 60 3.95 -8.02 -7.46
N VAL A 61 4.18 -7.21 -8.48
CA VAL A 61 3.11 -6.60 -9.28
C VAL A 61 2.31 -7.70 -9.99
N ALA A 62 2.99 -8.66 -10.64
CA ALA A 62 2.33 -9.79 -11.29
C ALA A 62 1.50 -10.63 -10.31
N ALA A 63 2.06 -10.93 -9.12
CA ALA A 63 1.33 -11.62 -8.06
C ALA A 63 0.09 -10.86 -7.57
N THR A 64 0.10 -9.53 -7.67
CA THR A 64 -1.04 -8.70 -7.31
C THR A 64 -2.07 -8.63 -8.44
N THR A 65 -1.62 -8.40 -9.69
CA THR A 65 -2.49 -8.19 -10.84
C THR A 65 -3.28 -9.43 -11.25
N VAL A 66 -2.79 -10.63 -10.92
CA VAL A 66 -3.55 -11.89 -11.13
C VAL A 66 -4.88 -11.90 -10.36
N HIS A 67 -4.97 -11.15 -9.25
CA HIS A 67 -6.20 -11.00 -8.47
C HIS A 67 -7.11 -9.89 -8.97
N MET A 68 -6.64 -9.02 -9.88
CA MET A 68 -7.40 -7.93 -10.50
C MET A 68 -8.15 -8.43 -11.75
N ASP A 69 -9.05 -9.39 -11.55
CA ASP A 69 -9.86 -10.08 -12.59
C ASP A 69 -11.31 -9.55 -12.69
N ARG A 70 -11.67 -8.61 -11.82
CA ARG A 70 -12.97 -7.95 -11.71
C ARG A 70 -12.83 -6.61 -10.99
N PRO A 71 -13.87 -5.76 -10.93
CA PRO A 71 -13.82 -4.50 -10.21
C PRO A 71 -13.28 -4.67 -8.80
N CYS A 72 -12.15 -4.05 -8.48
CA CYS A 72 -11.47 -4.23 -7.22
C CYS A 72 -10.96 -2.91 -6.61
N ALA A 73 -10.78 -2.93 -5.30
CA ALA A 73 -10.04 -1.91 -4.58
C ALA A 73 -8.69 -2.48 -4.11
N LEU A 74 -7.63 -1.69 -4.25
CA LEU A 74 -6.32 -1.99 -3.67
C LEU A 74 -6.16 -1.22 -2.36
N ILE A 75 -5.82 -1.93 -1.28
CA ILE A 75 -5.62 -1.38 0.06
C ILE A 75 -4.22 -1.77 0.50
N ALA A 76 -3.32 -0.79 0.63
CA ALA A 76 -1.90 -1.08 0.69
C ALA A 76 -1.16 -0.21 1.71
N GLN A 77 -0.18 -0.79 2.41
CA GLN A 77 0.64 -0.12 3.40
C GLN A 77 2.12 -0.16 3.00
N SER A 78 2.83 0.96 3.24
CA SER A 78 4.29 1.05 3.10
C SER A 78 4.75 0.57 1.70
N MET A 79 5.67 -0.39 1.61
CA MET A 79 6.14 -0.98 0.36
C MET A 79 4.98 -1.55 -0.49
N GLY A 80 3.97 -2.14 0.15
CA GLY A 80 2.76 -2.59 -0.56
C GLY A 80 2.06 -1.49 -1.34
N GLY A 81 2.15 -0.22 -0.89
CA GLY A 81 1.63 0.94 -1.62
C GLY A 81 2.36 1.20 -2.94
N VAL A 82 3.66 0.92 -3.00
CA VAL A 82 4.44 0.99 -4.25
C VAL A 82 3.96 -0.07 -5.24
N VAL A 83 3.79 -1.32 -4.76
CA VAL A 83 3.25 -2.42 -5.58
C VAL A 83 1.84 -2.10 -6.07
N ALA A 84 0.97 -1.57 -5.18
CA ALA A 84 -0.39 -1.21 -5.53
C ALA A 84 -0.46 -0.12 -6.62
N LEU A 85 0.41 0.89 -6.55
CA LEU A 85 0.48 1.93 -7.58
C LEU A 85 0.97 1.39 -8.92
N LEU A 86 1.97 0.51 -8.93
CA LEU A 86 2.42 -0.15 -10.15
C LEU A 86 1.31 -1.02 -10.75
N ALA A 87 0.60 -1.82 -9.93
CA ALA A 87 -0.53 -2.62 -10.35
C ALA A 87 -1.70 -1.75 -10.87
N ALA A 88 -1.97 -0.61 -10.23
CA ALA A 88 -2.96 0.37 -10.66
C ALA A 88 -2.65 0.96 -12.05
N LEU A 89 -1.38 1.20 -12.33
CA LEU A 89 -0.90 1.70 -13.62
C LEU A 89 -0.91 0.61 -14.72
N GLU A 90 -0.82 -0.67 -14.33
CA GLU A 90 -0.84 -1.80 -15.26
C GLU A 90 -2.26 -2.27 -15.59
N ARG A 91 -3.18 -2.22 -14.62
CA ARG A 91 -4.57 -2.72 -14.75
C ARG A 91 -5.61 -1.67 -14.33
N PRO A 92 -5.57 -0.46 -14.92
CA PRO A 92 -6.47 0.63 -14.53
C PRO A 92 -7.95 0.30 -14.77
N GLU A 93 -8.27 -0.60 -15.71
CA GLU A 93 -9.64 -1.00 -16.06
C GLU A 93 -10.39 -1.75 -14.95
N TRP A 94 -9.64 -2.40 -14.03
CA TRP A 94 -10.21 -3.14 -12.92
C TRP A 94 -10.21 -2.35 -11.61
N LEU A 95 -9.41 -1.27 -11.53
CA LEU A 95 -9.27 -0.50 -10.30
C LEU A 95 -10.46 0.45 -10.10
N THR A 96 -11.22 0.23 -9.03
CA THR A 96 -12.32 1.11 -8.63
C THR A 96 -11.89 2.14 -7.59
N HIS A 97 -11.07 1.74 -6.62
CA HIS A 97 -10.59 2.57 -5.50
C HIS A 97 -9.16 2.19 -5.14
N LEU A 98 -8.41 3.17 -4.65
CA LEU A 98 -7.07 2.99 -4.13
C LEU A 98 -6.99 3.52 -2.71
N VAL A 99 -6.41 2.74 -1.79
CA VAL A 99 -6.13 3.15 -0.42
C VAL A 99 -4.64 2.97 -0.16
N LEU A 100 -3.97 4.05 0.19
CA LEU A 100 -2.54 4.09 0.47
C LEU A 100 -2.32 4.52 1.91
N VAL A 101 -1.59 3.71 2.67
CA VAL A 101 -1.32 3.92 4.08
C VAL A 101 0.19 3.99 4.30
N ALA A 102 0.69 5.12 4.80
CA ALA A 102 2.08 5.30 5.24
C ALA A 102 3.12 4.78 4.20
N THR A 103 3.03 5.21 2.95
CA THR A 103 3.85 4.72 1.84
C THR A 103 4.61 5.83 1.12
N SER A 104 5.81 5.55 0.59
CA SER A 104 6.47 6.45 -0.36
C SER A 104 5.74 6.54 -1.70
N GLY A 105 4.90 5.53 -2.04
CA GLY A 105 4.26 5.44 -3.34
C GLY A 105 5.23 5.33 -4.52
N GLY A 106 6.51 5.01 -4.24
CA GLY A 106 7.55 4.95 -5.27
C GLY A 106 7.99 6.32 -5.80
N VAL A 107 7.82 7.39 -5.01
CA VAL A 107 8.39 8.70 -5.32
C VAL A 107 9.61 8.98 -4.44
N PRO A 108 10.58 9.80 -4.91
CA PRO A 108 11.70 10.24 -4.08
C PRO A 108 11.23 10.97 -2.83
N ILE A 109 11.81 10.64 -1.66
CA ILE A 109 11.43 11.19 -0.36
C ILE A 109 12.65 11.59 0.50
N ASP A 110 13.86 11.44 0.01
CA ASP A 110 15.10 11.68 0.80
C ASP A 110 15.16 13.13 1.34
N ASP A 111 14.64 14.10 0.61
CA ASP A 111 14.53 15.51 1.01
C ASP A 111 13.50 15.76 2.13
N LEU A 112 12.67 14.78 2.46
CA LEU A 112 11.70 14.82 3.55
C LEU A 112 12.24 14.18 4.84
N HIS A 113 13.51 13.76 4.84
CA HIS A 113 14.24 13.22 5.99
C HIS A 113 13.51 12.05 6.70
N PRO A 114 13.07 11.02 5.98
CA PRO A 114 12.47 9.83 6.61
C PRO A 114 13.50 9.09 7.45
N GLU A 115 13.06 8.46 8.52
CA GLU A 115 13.90 7.52 9.26
C GLU A 115 14.23 6.29 8.39
N ASP A 116 15.50 5.88 8.36
CA ASP A 116 15.91 4.69 7.62
C ASP A 116 15.53 3.41 8.39
N TRP A 117 14.49 2.75 7.92
CA TRP A 117 13.97 1.50 8.48
C TRP A 117 14.90 0.29 8.25
N ARG A 118 15.83 0.37 7.27
CA ARG A 118 16.61 -0.79 6.77
C ARG A 118 17.51 -1.42 7.82
N PRO A 119 18.34 -0.68 8.57
CA PRO A 119 19.32 -1.31 9.45
C PRO A 119 18.69 -2.24 10.49
N GLY A 120 17.65 -1.77 11.20
CA GLY A 120 16.96 -2.58 12.22
C GLY A 120 16.17 -3.73 11.60
N PHE A 121 15.50 -3.49 10.47
CA PHE A 121 14.70 -4.50 9.80
C PHE A 121 15.56 -5.64 9.22
N LEU A 122 16.65 -5.30 8.52
CA LEU A 122 17.55 -6.30 7.90
C LEU A 122 18.25 -7.16 8.96
N GLN A 123 18.66 -6.57 10.08
CA GLN A 123 19.22 -7.31 11.20
C GLN A 123 18.24 -8.38 11.74
N SER A 124 16.97 -8.04 11.81
CA SER A 124 15.93 -8.93 12.34
C SER A 124 15.35 -9.90 11.31
N ASN A 125 15.63 -9.69 10.02
CA ASN A 125 15.05 -10.46 8.90
C ASN A 125 16.12 -10.89 7.90
N PRO A 126 17.01 -11.83 8.24
CA PRO A 126 18.15 -12.21 7.40
C PRO A 126 17.76 -12.86 6.05
N ALA A 127 16.55 -13.39 5.94
CA ALA A 127 16.00 -13.93 4.70
C ALA A 127 15.43 -12.87 3.75
N PHE A 128 15.38 -11.61 4.18
CA PHE A 128 14.83 -10.52 3.38
C PHE A 128 15.67 -10.29 2.11
N PRO A 129 15.05 -10.22 0.93
CA PRO A 129 15.79 -10.09 -0.32
C PRO A 129 16.46 -8.71 -0.46
N GLN A 130 17.77 -8.70 -0.69
CA GLN A 130 18.56 -7.48 -0.80
C GLN A 130 18.06 -6.53 -1.87
N TRP A 131 17.59 -7.05 -3.03
CA TRP A 131 17.05 -6.22 -4.12
C TRP A 131 15.90 -5.31 -3.65
N MET A 132 15.09 -5.77 -2.69
CA MET A 132 13.98 -4.97 -2.14
C MET A 132 14.48 -3.82 -1.26
N ALA A 133 15.56 -4.02 -0.50
CA ALA A 133 16.19 -2.95 0.28
C ALA A 133 16.83 -1.88 -0.63
N ASP A 134 17.32 -2.30 -1.80
CA ASP A 134 18.04 -1.45 -2.75
C ASP A 134 17.14 -0.80 -3.81
N VAL A 135 15.86 -1.21 -3.88
CA VAL A 135 14.93 -0.67 -4.87
C VAL A 135 14.83 0.85 -4.79
N ARG A 136 14.97 1.51 -5.94
CA ARG A 136 14.76 2.95 -6.10
C ARG A 136 13.85 3.14 -7.31
N LEU A 137 12.76 3.84 -7.09
CA LEU A 137 11.77 4.14 -8.12
C LEU A 137 11.44 5.63 -8.10
N ASP A 138 11.09 6.15 -9.24
CA ASP A 138 10.44 7.45 -9.36
C ASP A 138 9.22 7.33 -10.27
N LEU A 139 8.06 7.25 -9.66
CA LEU A 139 6.76 7.18 -10.33
C LEU A 139 6.10 8.56 -10.49
N SER A 140 6.76 9.65 -10.07
CA SER A 140 6.16 10.99 -10.02
C SER A 140 5.50 11.41 -11.33
N ALA A 141 6.15 11.13 -12.47
CA ALA A 141 5.61 11.45 -13.79
C ALA A 141 4.42 10.57 -14.21
N ARG A 142 4.23 9.41 -13.58
CA ARG A 142 3.18 8.44 -13.93
C ARG A 142 1.94 8.55 -13.05
N LEU A 143 2.08 8.99 -11.78
CA LEU A 143 0.98 9.06 -10.82
C LEU A 143 -0.21 9.92 -11.28
N PRO A 144 -0.04 11.02 -12.03
CA PRO A 144 -1.17 11.78 -12.56
C PRO A 144 -2.11 10.99 -13.48
N SER A 145 -1.66 9.84 -14.02
CA SER A 145 -2.51 8.96 -14.84
C SER A 145 -3.41 8.01 -14.01
N VAL A 146 -3.20 7.91 -12.69
CA VAL A 146 -4.06 7.11 -11.81
C VAL A 146 -5.38 7.85 -11.59
N GLN A 147 -6.43 7.38 -12.28
CA GLN A 147 -7.75 8.04 -12.25
C GLN A 147 -8.69 7.49 -11.19
N ALA A 148 -8.34 6.41 -10.52
CA ALA A 148 -9.14 5.88 -9.42
C ALA A 148 -9.15 6.84 -8.22
N PRO A 149 -10.30 7.06 -7.55
CA PRO A 149 -10.33 7.77 -6.28
C PRO A 149 -9.38 7.12 -5.29
N SER A 150 -8.57 7.95 -4.67
CA SER A 150 -7.48 7.52 -3.82
C SER A 150 -7.64 8.09 -2.40
N LEU A 151 -7.61 7.22 -1.41
CA LEU A 151 -7.58 7.57 0.00
C LEU A 151 -6.15 7.42 0.52
N LEU A 152 -5.63 8.48 1.13
CA LEU A 152 -4.32 8.53 1.74
C LEU A 152 -4.47 8.61 3.26
N LEU A 153 -3.93 7.63 4.01
CA LEU A 153 -4.00 7.59 5.47
C LEU A 153 -2.60 7.62 6.07
N TRP A 154 -2.35 8.60 6.92
CA TRP A 154 -1.06 8.77 7.59
C TRP A 154 -1.24 8.92 9.10
N GLY A 155 -0.22 8.54 9.85
CA GLY A 155 -0.07 8.88 11.26
C GLY A 155 0.86 10.10 11.43
N ASP A 156 0.59 10.96 12.38
CA ASP A 156 1.44 12.13 12.66
C ASP A 156 2.70 11.77 13.48
N ALA A 157 2.76 10.56 14.02
CA ALA A 157 3.93 10.02 14.73
C ALA A 157 4.77 9.05 13.88
N ASP A 158 4.54 8.97 12.56
CA ASP A 158 5.30 8.10 11.65
C ASP A 158 6.60 8.77 11.20
N ALA A 159 7.73 8.33 11.75
CA ALA A 159 9.05 8.82 11.37
C ALA A 159 9.58 8.16 10.07
N ILE A 160 9.10 6.95 9.72
CA ILE A 160 9.50 6.22 8.50
C ILE A 160 8.86 6.82 7.25
N SER A 161 7.57 7.19 7.37
CA SER A 161 6.85 7.89 6.29
C SER A 161 6.17 9.14 6.87
N PRO A 162 6.89 10.24 7.05
CA PRO A 162 6.33 11.50 7.56
C PRO A 162 5.12 11.98 6.75
N THR A 163 4.21 12.73 7.39
CA THR A 163 2.99 13.23 6.73
C THR A 163 3.27 14.04 5.46
N ALA A 164 4.44 14.68 5.37
CA ALA A 164 4.89 15.39 4.16
C ALA A 164 4.99 14.47 2.92
N VAL A 165 5.26 13.16 3.13
CA VAL A 165 5.23 12.16 2.04
C VAL A 165 3.82 11.99 1.50
N GLY A 166 2.83 11.85 2.40
CA GLY A 166 1.42 11.77 2.01
C GLY A 166 0.94 13.03 1.29
N GLN A 167 1.38 14.22 1.73
CA GLN A 167 1.09 15.49 1.07
C GLN A 167 1.68 15.53 -0.34
N ARG A 168 2.92 15.06 -0.54
CA ARG A 168 3.55 14.93 -1.86
C ARG A 168 2.74 14.02 -2.77
N LEU A 169 2.37 12.82 -2.31
CA LEU A 169 1.53 11.90 -3.07
C LEU A 169 0.15 12.49 -3.39
N SER A 170 -0.45 13.20 -2.42
CA SER A 170 -1.72 13.88 -2.62
C SER A 170 -1.66 14.96 -3.70
N GLY A 171 -0.50 15.60 -3.89
CA GLY A 171 -0.27 16.54 -4.99
C GLY A 171 -0.14 15.89 -6.36
N LEU A 172 0.27 14.62 -6.42
CA LEU A 172 0.49 13.88 -7.67
C LEU A 172 -0.73 13.05 -8.10
N LEU A 173 -1.61 12.67 -7.16
CA LEU A 173 -2.80 11.85 -7.43
C LEU A 173 -4.02 12.77 -7.60
N PRO A 174 -4.62 12.87 -8.81
CA PRO A 174 -5.63 13.89 -9.13
C PRO A 174 -6.92 13.75 -8.32
N HIS A 175 -7.29 12.52 -7.95
CA HIS A 175 -8.52 12.22 -7.22
C HIS A 175 -8.22 11.71 -5.80
N SER A 176 -7.31 12.38 -5.07
CA SER A 176 -6.92 11.92 -3.74
C SER A 176 -7.52 12.77 -2.63
N GLN A 177 -7.81 12.09 -1.52
CA GLN A 177 -8.15 12.67 -0.23
C GLN A 177 -7.20 12.13 0.82
N MET A 178 -6.64 13.00 1.66
CA MET A 178 -5.71 12.61 2.72
C MET A 178 -6.32 12.86 4.10
N HIS A 179 -6.13 11.90 5.00
CA HIS A 179 -6.42 12.04 6.42
C HIS A 179 -5.20 11.69 7.25
N VAL A 180 -5.01 12.42 8.34
CA VAL A 180 -3.94 12.18 9.31
C VAL A 180 -4.56 11.75 10.63
N LEU A 181 -4.12 10.62 11.16
CA LEU A 181 -4.55 10.06 12.44
C LEU A 181 -3.58 10.46 13.54
N ALA A 182 -4.10 11.11 14.57
CA ALA A 182 -3.29 11.56 15.71
C ALA A 182 -2.71 10.38 16.50
N GLY A 183 -1.41 10.43 16.79
CA GLY A 183 -0.66 9.39 17.49
C GLY A 183 -0.39 8.14 16.66
N GLY A 184 -0.79 8.10 15.38
CA GLY A 184 -0.52 6.97 14.51
C GLY A 184 0.95 6.89 14.11
N GLY A 185 1.57 5.72 14.28
CA GLY A 185 2.90 5.38 13.76
C GLY A 185 2.82 4.70 12.40
N HIS A 186 3.96 4.09 11.97
CA HIS A 186 4.06 3.39 10.69
C HIS A 186 3.11 2.18 10.57
N ASP A 187 2.72 1.60 11.68
CA ASP A 187 1.81 0.45 11.81
C ASP A 187 0.35 0.87 12.12
N LEU A 188 -0.05 2.10 11.76
CA LEU A 188 -1.37 2.63 12.12
C LEU A 188 -2.54 1.75 11.67
N ALA A 189 -2.39 0.93 10.63
CA ALA A 189 -3.42 -0.03 10.20
C ALA A 189 -3.66 -1.15 11.22
N VAL A 190 -2.73 -1.36 12.16
CA VAL A 190 -2.89 -2.30 13.29
C VAL A 190 -3.29 -1.54 14.54
N THR A 191 -2.55 -0.50 14.91
CA THR A 191 -2.74 0.25 16.16
C THR A 191 -4.01 1.10 16.15
N HIS A 192 -4.46 1.54 14.98
CA HIS A 192 -5.66 2.36 14.77
C HIS A 192 -6.68 1.68 13.84
N ALA A 193 -6.73 0.33 13.85
CA ALA A 193 -7.49 -0.47 12.89
C ALA A 193 -8.95 -0.02 12.72
N GLY A 194 -9.65 0.31 13.81
CA GLY A 194 -11.05 0.78 13.77
C GLY A 194 -11.20 2.11 13.01
N ALA A 195 -10.32 3.07 13.25
CA ALA A 195 -10.34 4.36 12.56
C ALA A 195 -9.97 4.19 11.07
N VAL A 196 -8.95 3.39 10.78
CA VAL A 196 -8.54 3.07 9.41
C VAL A 196 -9.69 2.38 8.65
N ALA A 197 -10.36 1.38 9.25
CA ALA A 197 -11.51 0.71 8.65
C ALA A 197 -12.67 1.68 8.38
N ALA A 198 -12.96 2.59 9.30
CA ALA A 198 -14.03 3.59 9.13
C ALA A 198 -13.75 4.52 7.94
N HIS A 199 -12.50 5.01 7.79
CA HIS A 199 -12.11 5.83 6.64
C HIS A 199 -12.21 5.05 5.32
N ILE A 200 -11.73 3.79 5.30
CA ILE A 200 -11.82 2.91 4.12
C ILE A 200 -13.28 2.66 3.77
N ALA A 201 -14.13 2.30 4.73
CA ALA A 201 -15.55 2.06 4.50
C ALA A 201 -16.25 3.27 3.89
N GLY A 202 -15.98 4.46 4.42
CA GLY A 202 -16.52 5.72 3.88
C GLY A 202 -16.05 6.00 2.46
N HIS A 203 -14.75 5.75 2.18
CA HIS A 203 -14.17 5.92 0.85
C HIS A 203 -14.79 4.99 -0.19
N LEU A 204 -14.97 3.71 0.14
CA LEU A 204 -15.56 2.71 -0.77
C LEU A 204 -17.04 2.95 -1.07
N GLN A 205 -17.75 3.73 -0.23
CA GLN A 205 -19.17 4.11 -0.39
C GLN A 205 -19.35 5.49 -1.03
N GLY A 206 -18.28 6.30 -1.10
CA GLY A 206 -18.33 7.69 -1.53
C GLY A 206 -18.59 7.88 -3.02
N ALA A 207 -19.19 9.03 -3.37
CA ALA A 207 -19.29 9.50 -4.74
C ALA A 207 -17.90 9.86 -5.33
N PRO A 208 -17.74 9.80 -6.67
CA PRO A 208 -16.48 10.17 -7.32
C PRO A 208 -16.06 11.59 -6.94
N GLN A 209 -14.84 11.73 -6.46
CA GLN A 209 -14.28 13.03 -6.13
C GLN A 209 -13.97 13.80 -7.43
N ARG A 210 -14.22 15.11 -7.42
CA ARG A 210 -13.79 15.95 -8.53
C ARG A 210 -12.26 16.09 -8.52
N PRO A 211 -11.61 16.14 -9.70
CA PRO A 211 -10.18 16.43 -9.77
C PRO A 211 -9.85 17.72 -9.01
N LYS A 212 -8.68 17.75 -8.40
CA LYS A 212 -8.11 19.00 -7.87
C LYS A 212 -7.81 19.91 -9.05
N ALA A 213 -8.24 21.17 -8.95
CA ALA A 213 -7.96 22.21 -9.93
C ALA A 213 -6.46 22.58 -9.94
#